data_5ce43951b844fd9111808edc538927b8
#
_entry.id   5ce43951b844fd9111808edc538927b8
#
_cell.length_a   1.000
_cell.length_b   1.000
_cell.length_c   1.000
_cell.angle_alpha   90.00
_cell.angle_beta   90.00
_cell.angle_gamma   90.00
#
_symmetry.space_group_name_H-M   'P 1'
#
loop_
_entity.id
_entity.type
_entity.pdbx_description
1 polymer ?
#
loop_
_entity_poly.entity_id
_entity_poly.type
_entity_poly.pdbx_seq_one_letter_code
_entity_poly.pdbx_strand_id
1 'polypeptide(L)' 'MSNEKSTIGKNIKKLRKQRDLSQDRLSKFANISHNTIIKIESGAIQSPTMDTAQKIAKALGVSLDDLMK' A
#
# COMPACT_ATOMS: atom_id res chain seq x y z
N MET A 1 19.03 11.66 -1.89
CA MET A 1 18.63 11.56 -1.55
C MET A 1 17.57 11.27 -1.44
N SER A 2 17.18 11.00 -1.37
CA SER A 2 16.31 10.77 -1.36
C SER A 2 15.50 10.66 -0.52
N ASN A 3 15.03 10.89 -0.14
CA ASN A 3 14.30 10.91 0.67
C ASN A 3 13.18 10.20 0.57
N GLU A 4 13.13 9.23 0.54
CA GLU A 4 12.14 8.42 0.47
C GLU A 4 11.29 8.46 1.60
N LYS A 5 10.38 9.28 1.62
CA LYS A 5 9.54 9.42 2.68
C LYS A 5 8.62 8.30 2.84
N SER A 6 8.25 7.59 1.86
CA SER A 6 7.18 6.61 1.96
C SER A 6 7.51 5.41 1.16
N THR A 7 8.42 4.63 1.65
CA THR A 7 8.81 3.40 0.99
C THR A 7 7.61 2.46 0.83
N ILE A 8 6.80 2.35 1.87
CA ILE A 8 5.64 1.46 1.78
C ILE A 8 4.66 1.96 0.73
N GLY A 9 4.47 3.27 0.63
CA GLY A 9 3.58 3.82 -0.38
C GLY A 9 4.04 3.53 -1.78
N LYS A 10 5.34 3.65 -2.03
CA LYS A 10 5.91 3.35 -3.32
C LYS A 10 5.79 1.88 -3.66
N ASN A 11 6.03 1.03 -2.70
CA ASN A 11 5.93 -0.42 -2.91
C ASN A 11 4.50 -0.83 -3.21
N ILE A 12 3.55 -0.28 -2.51
CA ILE A 12 2.15 -0.59 -2.74
C ILE A 12 1.75 -0.17 -4.15
N LYS A 13 2.12 1.02 -4.54
CA LYS A 13 1.79 1.52 -5.87
C LYS A 13 2.39 0.65 -6.96
N LYS A 14 3.65 0.26 -6.79
CA LYS A 14 4.34 -0.57 -7.74
C LYS A 14 3.66 -1.93 -7.87
N LEU A 15 3.39 -2.58 -6.74
CA LEU A 15 2.76 -3.89 -6.74
C LEU A 15 1.35 -3.83 -7.31
N ARG A 16 0.63 -2.78 -6.97
CA ARG A 16 -0.72 -2.58 -7.46
C ARG A 16 -0.72 -2.48 -8.99
N LYS A 17 0.19 -1.68 -9.52
CA LYS A 17 0.26 -1.49 -10.97
C LYS A 17 0.70 -2.75 -11.69
N GLN A 18 1.57 -3.53 -11.09
CA GLN A 18 1.96 -4.81 -11.67
C GLN A 18 0.78 -5.76 -11.78
N ARG A 19 -0.22 -5.58 -10.93
CA ARG A 19 -1.39 -6.44 -10.91
C ARG A 19 -2.60 -5.81 -11.58
N ASP A 20 -2.37 -4.65 -12.24
CA ASP A 20 -3.43 -3.97 -12.95
C ASP A 20 -4.60 -3.60 -12.03
N LEU A 21 -4.30 -3.19 -10.83
CA LEU A 21 -5.32 -2.82 -9.87
C LEU A 21 -5.38 -1.31 -9.70
N SER A 22 -6.58 -0.75 -9.70
CA SER A 22 -6.76 0.65 -9.35
C SER A 22 -6.68 0.78 -7.83
N GLN A 23 -6.52 2.00 -7.35
CA GLN A 23 -6.55 2.25 -5.91
C GLN A 23 -7.89 1.81 -5.31
N ASP A 24 -8.98 2.08 -6.03
CA ASP A 24 -10.31 1.70 -5.57
C ASP A 24 -10.45 0.19 -5.45
N ARG A 25 -9.98 -0.54 -6.45
CA ARG A 25 -10.05 -1.99 -6.42
C ARG A 25 -9.24 -2.56 -5.26
N LEU A 26 -8.03 -2.04 -5.09
CA LEU A 26 -7.19 -2.50 -3.99
C LEU A 26 -7.88 -2.24 -2.65
N SER A 27 -8.50 -1.07 -2.50
CA SER A 27 -9.18 -0.75 -1.26
C SER A 27 -10.28 -1.76 -0.95
N LYS A 28 -11.00 -2.19 -1.97
CA LYS A 28 -12.06 -3.18 -1.80
C LYS A 28 -11.51 -4.53 -1.43
N PHE A 29 -10.46 -4.98 -2.12
CA PHE A 29 -9.86 -6.26 -1.81
C PHE A 29 -9.27 -6.28 -0.41
N ALA A 30 -8.67 -5.18 0.01
CA ALA A 30 -8.04 -5.10 1.32
C ALA A 30 -9.03 -4.76 2.42
N ASN A 31 -10.26 -4.38 2.04
CA ASN A 31 -11.28 -3.95 2.99
C ASN A 31 -10.78 -2.75 3.79
N ILE A 32 -10.23 -1.77 3.08
CA ILE A 32 -9.70 -0.55 3.67
C ILE A 32 -10.29 0.61 2.87
N SER A 33 -10.46 1.75 3.49
CA SER A 33 -11.03 2.89 2.79
C SER A 33 -10.14 3.33 1.64
N HIS A 34 -10.75 3.73 0.54
CA HIS A 34 -10.03 4.22 -0.64
C HIS A 34 -9.15 5.42 -0.26
N ASN A 35 -9.67 6.27 0.61
CA ASN A 35 -8.94 7.44 1.05
C ASN A 35 -7.65 7.06 1.78
N THR A 36 -7.69 5.98 2.56
CA THR A 36 -6.51 5.50 3.25
C THR A 36 -5.45 5.03 2.25
N ILE A 37 -5.85 4.33 1.20
CA ILE A 37 -4.91 3.90 0.17
C ILE A 37 -4.27 5.12 -0.50
N ILE A 38 -5.07 6.11 -0.84
CA ILE A 38 -4.55 7.33 -1.45
C ILE A 38 -3.52 7.99 -0.55
N LYS A 39 -3.81 8.10 0.74
CA LYS A 39 -2.91 8.74 1.68
C LYS A 39 -1.61 7.98 1.87
N ILE A 40 -1.68 6.65 1.88
CA ILE A 40 -0.47 5.85 2.02
C ILE A 40 0.40 5.99 0.77
N GLU A 41 -0.21 5.91 -0.41
CA GLU A 41 0.56 6.01 -1.65
C GLU A 41 1.16 7.40 -1.85
N SER A 42 0.48 8.43 -1.39
CA SER A 42 0.99 9.79 -1.53
C SER A 42 2.06 10.14 -0.51
N GLY A 43 2.21 9.33 0.53
CA GLY A 43 3.15 9.61 1.60
C GLY A 43 2.54 10.40 2.74
N ALA A 44 1.27 10.75 2.67
CA ALA A 44 0.60 11.45 3.76
C ALA A 44 0.55 10.56 5.01
N ILE A 45 0.38 9.25 4.80
CA ILE A 45 0.49 8.29 5.88
C ILE A 45 1.75 7.49 5.60
N GLN A 46 2.79 7.69 6.40
CA GLN A 46 4.08 7.02 6.19
C GLN A 46 4.20 5.73 6.96
N SER A 47 3.46 5.61 8.05
CA SER A 47 3.51 4.42 8.89
C SER A 47 2.10 3.94 9.19
N PRO A 48 1.48 3.22 8.25
CA PRO A 48 0.15 2.67 8.51
C PRO A 48 0.24 1.65 9.63
N THR A 49 -0.87 1.38 10.27
CA THR A 49 -0.88 0.38 11.34
C THR A 49 -0.52 -0.99 10.78
N MET A 50 -0.07 -1.87 11.65
CA MET A 50 0.26 -3.23 11.25
C MET A 50 -0.95 -3.91 10.62
N ASP A 51 -2.13 -3.70 11.20
CA ASP A 51 -3.36 -4.30 10.68
C ASP A 51 -3.62 -3.84 9.25
N THR A 52 -3.49 -2.54 9.00
CA THR A 52 -3.70 -1.98 7.67
C THR A 52 -2.67 -2.54 6.69
N ALA A 53 -1.41 -2.56 7.10
CA ALA A 53 -0.34 -3.07 6.24
C ALA A 53 -0.54 -4.53 5.89
N GLN A 54 -0.97 -5.34 6.86
CA GLN A 54 -1.21 -6.75 6.61
C GLN A 54 -2.38 -6.98 5.66
N LYS A 55 -3.42 -6.19 5.78
CA LYS A 55 -4.57 -6.30 4.89
C LYS A 55 -4.17 -5.98 3.46
N ILE A 56 -3.34 -4.97 3.29
CA ILE A 56 -2.88 -4.58 1.96
C ILE A 56 -1.97 -5.67 1.39
N ALA A 57 -1.04 -6.19 2.19
CA ALA A 57 -0.13 -7.24 1.73
C ALA A 57 -0.93 -8.46 1.28
N LYS A 58 -1.91 -8.84 2.06
CA LYS A 58 -2.74 -9.99 1.73
C LYS A 58 -3.51 -9.76 0.43
N ALA A 59 -4.05 -8.57 0.26
CA ALA A 59 -4.79 -8.23 -0.96
C ALA A 59 -3.89 -8.27 -2.19
N LEU A 60 -2.63 -7.91 -2.03
CA LEU A 60 -1.67 -7.93 -3.13
C LEU A 60 -1.00 -9.29 -3.30
N GLY A 61 -1.23 -10.22 -2.39
CA GLY A 61 -0.63 -11.54 -2.48
C GLY A 61 0.85 -11.56 -2.17
N VAL A 62 1.32 -10.68 -1.33
CA VAL A 62 2.73 -10.60 -0.95
C VAL A 62 2.86 -10.62 0.56
N SER A 63 4.09 -10.78 1.03
CA SER A 63 4.34 -10.76 2.46
C SER A 63 4.42 -9.32 2.95
N LEU A 64 4.28 -9.14 4.25
CA LEU A 64 4.46 -7.83 4.84
C LEU A 64 5.86 -7.31 4.58
N ASP A 65 6.86 -8.20 4.62
CA ASP A 65 8.23 -7.82 4.31
C ASP A 65 8.35 -7.21 2.92
N ASP A 66 7.63 -7.75 1.95
CA ASP A 66 7.68 -7.24 0.59
C ASP A 66 7.17 -5.80 0.51
N LEU A 67 6.24 -5.44 1.37
CA LEU A 67 5.74 -4.08 1.40
C LEU A 67 6.74 -3.12 2.04
N MET A 68 7.55 -3.65 2.95
CA MET A 68 8.43 -2.80 3.75
C MET A 68 9.83 -2.63 3.17
N LYS A 69 10.14 -3.35 2.13
CA LYS A 69 11.46 -3.21 1.52
C LYS A 69 11.64 -1.81 0.91
#